data_de2e09bac91ebc619d7400a17ffdf05d
#
_entry.id   de2e09bac91ebc619d7400a17ffdf05d
#
_cell.length_a   1.000
_cell.length_b   1.000
_cell.length_c   1.000
_cell.angle_alpha   90.00
_cell.angle_beta   90.00
_cell.angle_gamma   90.00
#
_symmetry.space_group_name_H-M   'P 1'
#
loop_
_entity.id
_entity.type
_entity.pdbx_description
1 polymer ?
#
loop_
_entity_poly.entity_id
_entity_poly.type
_entity_poly.pdbx_seq_one_letter_code
_entity_poly.pdbx_strand_id
1 'polypeptide(L)'
;MGRRAPAVLSATGLVAGYRRGEPVLDGVDLDVPSGAVVGLAGPSGCGKSTLARVLGLLHQPWSGRVVLDGERVTGFRHATPRAQRTTISIVFQQPRPAVDPRFTLREIVAEPLRATGSAGDVDALTDEVGLTPELLSRRPHEVSDGQLQRACLARALALRPRYLICDEMTAMLDASTTAALVRVVDRHVREHHTGVLAISHDEDLLRYWAAHVVRLGHAM
;
A
#
# COMPACT_ATOMS: atom_id res chain seq x y z
N MET A 1 5.50 -3.64 -34.06
CA MET A 1 5.77 -3.17 -32.68
C MET A 1 4.46 -3.18 -31.90
N GLY A 2 4.17 -4.24 -31.15
CA GLY A 2 2.96 -4.34 -30.34
C GLY A 2 2.99 -3.30 -29.24
N ARG A 3 1.97 -2.46 -29.12
CA ARG A 3 1.74 -1.61 -27.96
C ARG A 3 1.65 -2.52 -26.73
N ARG A 4 2.64 -2.46 -25.83
CA ARG A 4 2.49 -3.04 -24.49
C ARG A 4 1.25 -2.38 -23.88
N ALA A 5 0.33 -3.22 -23.36
CA ALA A 5 -0.77 -2.71 -22.58
C ALA A 5 -0.21 -1.78 -21.47
N PRO A 6 -0.91 -0.67 -21.16
CA PRO A 6 -0.45 0.20 -20.08
C PRO A 6 -0.31 -0.62 -18.80
N ALA A 7 0.80 -0.39 -18.08
CA ALA A 7 1.03 -1.04 -16.80
C ALA A 7 -0.04 -0.58 -15.80
N VAL A 8 -0.84 -1.52 -15.30
CA VAL A 8 -1.98 -1.24 -14.42
C VAL A 8 -2.20 -2.39 -13.45
N LEU A 9 -2.48 -2.05 -12.18
CA LEU A 9 -3.07 -2.97 -11.21
C LEU A 9 -4.59 -2.76 -11.25
N SER A 10 -5.34 -3.76 -11.71
CA SER A 10 -6.78 -3.63 -11.88
C SER A 10 -7.57 -4.70 -11.14
N ALA A 11 -8.75 -4.30 -10.72
CA ALA A 11 -9.79 -5.13 -10.17
C ALA A 11 -11.00 -5.07 -11.10
N THR A 12 -11.64 -6.20 -11.38
CA THR A 12 -12.86 -6.24 -12.19
C THR A 12 -13.88 -7.19 -11.57
N GLY A 13 -15.07 -6.66 -11.29
CA GLY A 13 -16.20 -7.41 -10.74
C GLY A 13 -15.88 -8.09 -9.41
N LEU A 14 -15.06 -7.47 -8.55
CA LEU A 14 -14.63 -8.08 -7.30
C LEU A 14 -15.79 -8.27 -6.32
N VAL A 15 -15.97 -9.51 -5.88
CA VAL A 15 -16.81 -9.85 -4.74
C VAL A 15 -15.93 -10.47 -3.65
N ALA A 16 -15.94 -9.89 -2.46
CA ALA A 16 -15.12 -10.37 -1.35
C ALA A 16 -15.76 -10.06 0.00
N GLY A 17 -15.43 -10.87 1.00
CA GLY A 17 -15.90 -10.71 2.38
C GLY A 17 -15.18 -11.68 3.30
N TYR A 18 -15.55 -11.65 4.58
CA TYR A 18 -14.94 -12.48 5.62
C TYR A 18 -15.83 -13.64 6.06
N ARG A 19 -17.14 -13.51 5.86
CA ARG A 19 -18.15 -14.55 6.15
C ARG A 19 -18.86 -14.92 4.87
N ARG A 20 -18.97 -16.21 4.60
CA ARG A 20 -19.60 -16.72 3.38
C ARG A 20 -21.07 -16.23 3.30
N GLY A 21 -21.44 -15.64 2.17
CA GLY A 21 -22.79 -15.08 1.95
C GLY A 21 -22.98 -13.61 2.40
N GLU A 22 -21.98 -13.02 3.06
CA GLU A 22 -21.99 -11.61 3.48
C GLU A 22 -20.86 -10.85 2.76
N PRO A 23 -21.06 -10.40 1.51
CA PRO A 23 -20.06 -9.66 0.79
C PRO A 23 -19.84 -8.27 1.40
N VAL A 24 -18.58 -7.87 1.55
CA VAL A 24 -18.17 -6.51 1.91
C VAL A 24 -17.89 -5.71 0.64
N LEU A 25 -17.40 -6.38 -0.39
CA LEU A 25 -17.26 -5.86 -1.75
C LEU A 25 -18.20 -6.63 -2.65
N ASP A 26 -18.97 -5.93 -3.48
CA ASP A 26 -19.91 -6.55 -4.42
C ASP A 26 -19.78 -5.86 -5.79
N GLY A 27 -19.20 -6.58 -6.75
CA GLY A 27 -19.03 -6.14 -8.13
C GLY A 27 -18.08 -4.94 -8.31
N VAL A 28 -17.05 -4.79 -7.46
CA VAL A 28 -16.19 -3.60 -7.47
C VAL A 28 -15.18 -3.65 -8.63
N ASP A 29 -15.11 -2.55 -9.37
CA ASP A 29 -14.10 -2.26 -10.39
C ASP A 29 -13.18 -1.12 -9.92
N LEU A 30 -11.89 -1.27 -10.14
CA LEU A 30 -10.89 -0.24 -9.84
C LEU A 30 -9.62 -0.46 -10.66
N ASP A 31 -9.09 0.63 -11.21
CA ASP A 31 -7.79 0.64 -11.89
C ASP A 31 -6.81 1.59 -11.19
N VAL A 32 -5.57 1.12 -11.00
CA VAL A 32 -4.45 1.91 -10.47
C VAL A 32 -3.36 1.91 -11.54
N PRO A 33 -3.29 2.93 -12.39
CA PRO A 33 -2.25 3.04 -13.42
C PRO A 33 -0.87 3.25 -12.80
N SER A 34 0.16 2.68 -13.43
CA SER A 34 1.55 2.98 -13.11
C SER A 34 1.84 4.48 -13.28
N GLY A 35 2.56 5.08 -12.35
CA GLY A 35 2.95 6.49 -12.38
C GLY A 35 1.82 7.47 -12.03
N ALA A 36 0.72 7.00 -11.46
CA ALA A 36 -0.39 7.84 -11.02
C ALA A 36 -0.82 7.53 -9.59
N VAL A 37 -1.40 8.52 -8.92
CA VAL A 37 -2.07 8.36 -7.62
C VAL A 37 -3.57 8.31 -7.87
N VAL A 38 -4.22 7.24 -7.42
CA VAL A 38 -5.68 7.07 -7.43
C VAL A 38 -6.18 7.15 -6.00
N GLY A 39 -7.11 8.06 -5.74
CA GLY A 39 -7.76 8.20 -4.45
C GLY A 39 -8.93 7.23 -4.30
N LEU A 40 -9.09 6.64 -3.13
CA LEU A 40 -10.25 5.84 -2.78
C LEU A 40 -10.92 6.43 -1.54
N ALA A 41 -12.08 7.03 -1.74
CA ALA A 41 -12.94 7.58 -0.68
C ALA A 41 -14.14 6.68 -0.42
N GLY A 42 -14.79 6.89 0.72
CA GLY A 42 -16.04 6.22 1.08
C GLY A 42 -16.24 6.15 2.59
N PRO A 43 -17.46 5.87 3.05
CA PRO A 43 -17.78 5.82 4.49
C PRO A 43 -16.99 4.71 5.21
N SER A 44 -16.93 4.80 6.54
CA SER A 44 -16.33 3.73 7.34
C SER A 44 -17.10 2.42 7.15
N GLY A 45 -16.38 1.31 7.03
CA GLY A 45 -17.00 -0.01 6.87
C GLY A 45 -17.42 -0.38 5.44
N CYS A 46 -17.35 0.52 4.44
CA CYS A 46 -17.75 0.22 3.07
C CYS A 46 -16.80 -0.72 2.29
N GLY A 47 -15.72 -1.20 2.92
CA GLY A 47 -14.86 -2.21 2.29
C GLY A 47 -13.52 -1.69 1.75
N LYS A 48 -13.13 -0.43 1.98
CA LYS A 48 -11.84 0.13 1.49
C LYS A 48 -10.63 -0.73 1.86
N SER A 49 -10.50 -1.09 3.14
CA SER A 49 -9.39 -1.95 3.60
C SER A 49 -9.52 -3.39 3.12
N THR A 50 -10.73 -3.87 2.80
CA THR A 50 -10.92 -5.18 2.17
C THR A 50 -10.41 -5.13 0.73
N LEU A 51 -10.73 -4.07 -0.02
CA LEU A 51 -10.21 -3.85 -1.38
C LEU A 51 -8.68 -3.70 -1.36
N ALA A 52 -8.14 -2.93 -0.40
CA ALA A 52 -6.68 -2.82 -0.20
C ALA A 52 -6.02 -4.19 -0.01
N ARG A 53 -6.60 -5.07 0.82
CA ARG A 53 -6.07 -6.43 1.04
C ARG A 53 -6.21 -7.33 -0.18
N VAL A 54 -7.29 -7.20 -0.97
CA VAL A 54 -7.45 -7.98 -2.22
C VAL A 54 -6.42 -7.54 -3.24
N LEU A 55 -6.28 -6.24 -3.49
CA LEU A 55 -5.28 -5.69 -4.43
C LEU A 55 -3.85 -5.92 -3.94
N GLY A 56 -3.61 -5.89 -2.62
CA GLY A 56 -2.34 -6.27 -2.01
C GLY A 56 -2.06 -7.77 -1.97
N LEU A 57 -2.91 -8.59 -2.60
CA LEU A 57 -2.82 -10.06 -2.70
C LEU A 57 -2.88 -10.78 -1.34
N LEU A 58 -3.36 -10.11 -0.30
CA LEU A 58 -3.47 -10.65 1.06
C LEU A 58 -4.82 -11.31 1.34
N HIS A 59 -5.83 -11.03 0.53
CA HIS A 59 -7.17 -11.60 0.65
C HIS A 59 -7.67 -12.10 -0.70
N GLN A 60 -8.09 -13.36 -0.77
CA GLN A 60 -8.61 -13.93 -2.00
C GLN A 60 -10.07 -13.49 -2.20
N PRO A 61 -10.44 -12.89 -3.34
CA PRO A 61 -11.84 -12.59 -3.64
C PRO A 61 -12.63 -13.88 -3.89
N TRP A 62 -13.94 -13.83 -3.67
CA TRP A 62 -14.85 -14.95 -3.95
C TRP A 62 -15.14 -15.07 -5.44
N SER A 63 -15.24 -13.90 -6.12
CA SER A 63 -15.41 -13.82 -7.57
C SER A 63 -14.77 -12.54 -8.12
N GLY A 64 -14.78 -12.37 -9.44
CA GLY A 64 -14.07 -11.31 -10.13
C GLY A 64 -12.62 -11.68 -10.42
N ARG A 65 -11.81 -10.68 -10.74
CA ARG A 65 -10.39 -10.88 -11.06
C ARG A 65 -9.54 -9.69 -10.66
N VAL A 66 -8.29 -9.99 -10.29
CA VAL A 66 -7.21 -9.02 -10.17
C VAL A 66 -6.26 -9.25 -11.34
N VAL A 67 -5.85 -8.18 -12.00
CA VAL A 67 -4.88 -8.20 -13.11
C VAL A 67 -3.72 -7.29 -12.74
N LEU A 68 -2.51 -7.78 -12.90
CA LEU A 68 -1.26 -7.07 -12.65
C LEU A 68 -0.49 -6.97 -13.98
N ASP A 69 -0.39 -5.77 -14.53
CA ASP A 69 0.32 -5.51 -15.80
C ASP A 69 -0.13 -6.39 -16.98
N GLY A 70 -1.42 -6.66 -17.06
CA GLY A 70 -2.02 -7.50 -18.10
C GLY A 70 -2.07 -8.99 -17.77
N GLU A 71 -1.43 -9.43 -16.68
CA GLU A 71 -1.45 -10.83 -16.24
C GLU A 71 -2.47 -11.04 -15.12
N ARG A 72 -3.33 -12.05 -15.27
CA ARG A 72 -4.29 -12.40 -14.23
C ARG A 72 -3.57 -12.96 -13.01
N VAL A 73 -3.88 -12.41 -11.83
CA VAL A 73 -3.42 -12.99 -10.56
C VAL A 73 -4.20 -14.26 -10.26
N THR A 74 -3.48 -15.36 -10.03
CA THR A 74 -4.06 -16.68 -9.76
C THR A 74 -3.82 -17.15 -8.32
N GLY A 75 -2.88 -16.53 -7.61
CA GLY A 75 -2.50 -16.88 -6.23
C GLY A 75 -2.63 -15.71 -5.28
N PHE A 76 -3.12 -16.00 -4.08
CA PHE A 76 -3.27 -15.02 -2.99
C PHE A 76 -2.56 -15.55 -1.74
N ARG A 77 -2.16 -14.64 -0.84
CA ARG A 77 -1.42 -14.97 0.39
C ARG A 77 -0.14 -15.76 0.08
N HIS A 78 0.02 -16.93 0.66
CA HIS A 78 1.20 -17.80 0.48
C HIS A 78 1.30 -18.39 -0.94
N ALA A 79 0.19 -18.50 -1.67
CA ALA A 79 0.16 -18.98 -3.04
C ALA A 79 0.57 -17.92 -4.08
N THR A 80 0.76 -16.65 -3.67
CA THR A 80 1.22 -15.59 -4.57
C THR A 80 2.67 -15.85 -5.02
N PRO A 81 2.97 -15.91 -6.33
CA PRO A 81 4.33 -15.99 -6.82
C PRO A 81 5.20 -14.85 -6.31
N ARG A 82 6.49 -15.14 -6.01
CA ARG A 82 7.42 -14.14 -5.47
C ARG A 82 7.49 -12.88 -6.33
N ALA A 83 7.56 -13.03 -7.65
CA ALA A 83 7.63 -11.91 -8.59
C ALA A 83 6.43 -10.96 -8.44
N GLN A 84 5.20 -11.49 -8.27
CA GLN A 84 4.02 -10.67 -8.05
C GLN A 84 3.99 -10.07 -6.65
N ARG A 85 4.44 -10.83 -5.62
CA ARG A 85 4.46 -10.39 -4.22
C ARG A 85 5.37 -9.19 -3.99
N THR A 86 6.50 -9.10 -4.69
CA THR A 86 7.45 -8.00 -4.58
C THR A 86 7.07 -6.79 -5.44
N THR A 87 6.09 -6.94 -6.32
CA THR A 87 5.61 -5.86 -7.21
C THR A 87 4.62 -4.92 -6.51
N ILE A 88 3.92 -5.40 -5.49
CA ILE A 88 2.90 -4.66 -4.75
C ILE A 88 3.33 -4.55 -3.29
N SER A 89 3.28 -3.35 -2.74
CA SER A 89 3.47 -3.10 -1.30
C SER A 89 2.25 -2.42 -0.70
N ILE A 90 2.04 -2.63 0.60
CA ILE A 90 0.94 -2.03 1.34
C ILE A 90 1.44 -1.40 2.63
N VAL A 91 0.97 -0.18 2.91
CA VAL A 91 1.11 0.52 4.18
C VAL A 91 -0.25 0.51 4.85
N PHE A 92 -0.33 -0.10 6.02
CA PHE A 92 -1.57 -0.24 6.78
C PHE A 92 -1.84 0.97 7.68
N GLN A 93 -3.09 1.21 7.99
CA GLN A 93 -3.54 2.24 8.92
C GLN A 93 -2.89 2.09 10.32
N GLN A 94 -2.85 0.87 10.83
CA GLN A 94 -2.24 0.57 12.13
C GLN A 94 -0.85 -0.05 11.90
N PRO A 95 0.24 0.65 12.26
CA PRO A 95 1.59 0.14 12.02
C PRO A 95 2.01 -0.99 12.97
N ARG A 96 1.54 -0.98 14.24
CA ARG A 96 1.98 -1.96 15.25
C ARG A 96 1.66 -3.40 14.90
N PRO A 97 0.44 -3.77 14.46
CA PRO A 97 0.14 -5.14 14.03
C PRO A 97 0.83 -5.56 12.73
N ALA A 98 1.39 -4.61 11.99
CA ALA A 98 2.03 -4.85 10.69
C ALA A 98 3.52 -5.19 10.79
N VAL A 99 4.11 -5.17 11.99
CA VAL A 99 5.54 -5.39 12.23
C VAL A 99 5.78 -6.44 13.32
N ASP A 100 6.95 -7.08 13.30
CA ASP A 100 7.41 -7.91 14.42
C ASP A 100 7.87 -6.98 15.56
N PRO A 101 7.24 -7.06 16.76
CA PRO A 101 7.57 -6.17 17.88
C PRO A 101 8.97 -6.38 18.45
N ARG A 102 9.64 -7.46 18.08
CA ARG A 102 11.02 -7.76 18.51
C ARG A 102 12.08 -7.05 17.66
N PHE A 103 11.71 -6.62 16.45
CA PHE A 103 12.61 -5.96 15.53
C PHE A 103 12.81 -4.49 15.90
N THR A 104 14.02 -4.00 15.69
CA THR A 104 14.31 -2.57 15.68
C THR A 104 13.73 -1.90 14.42
N LEU A 105 13.61 -0.56 14.39
CA LEU A 105 13.12 0.14 13.19
C LEU A 105 14.02 -0.13 11.98
N ARG A 106 15.34 -0.21 12.16
CA ARG A 106 16.28 -0.61 11.10
C ARG A 106 15.97 -2.00 10.55
N GLU A 107 15.72 -2.96 11.42
CA GLU A 107 15.41 -4.34 11.03
C GLU A 107 14.07 -4.44 10.31
N ILE A 108 13.06 -3.64 10.74
CA ILE A 108 11.75 -3.53 10.06
C ILE A 108 11.93 -3.02 8.64
N VAL A 109 12.69 -1.93 8.43
CA VAL A 109 12.95 -1.39 7.09
C VAL A 109 13.74 -2.36 6.22
N ALA A 110 14.72 -3.06 6.79
CA ALA A 110 15.56 -4.03 6.08
C ALA A 110 14.87 -5.37 5.79
N GLU A 111 13.72 -5.67 6.42
CA GLU A 111 13.06 -6.98 6.35
C GLU A 111 12.82 -7.45 4.90
N PRO A 112 12.19 -6.65 4.00
CA PRO A 112 11.95 -7.10 2.62
C PRO A 112 13.23 -7.31 1.82
N LEU A 113 14.27 -6.51 2.05
CA LEU A 113 15.57 -6.68 1.40
C LEU A 113 16.20 -8.01 1.81
N ARG A 114 16.21 -8.33 3.13
CA ARG A 114 16.70 -9.60 3.66
C ARG A 114 15.89 -10.80 3.15
N ALA A 115 14.57 -10.71 3.17
CA ALA A 115 13.67 -11.78 2.72
C ALA A 115 13.80 -12.09 1.23
N THR A 116 14.22 -11.11 0.42
CA THR A 116 14.39 -11.27 -1.03
C THR A 116 15.83 -11.49 -1.45
N GLY A 117 16.81 -11.24 -0.58
CA GLY A 117 18.22 -11.20 -0.93
C GLY A 117 18.56 -10.01 -1.85
N SER A 118 17.72 -8.97 -1.85
CA SER A 118 17.92 -7.79 -2.68
C SER A 118 18.88 -6.81 -1.98
N ALA A 119 19.71 -6.13 -2.76
CA ALA A 119 20.49 -5.02 -2.28
C ALA A 119 19.60 -3.78 -2.12
N GLY A 120 19.87 -2.97 -1.10
CA GLY A 120 19.21 -1.69 -0.87
C GLY A 120 19.91 -0.91 0.23
N ASP A 121 19.80 0.41 0.15
CA ASP A 121 20.39 1.33 1.12
C ASP A 121 19.32 1.67 2.19
N VAL A 122 19.42 1.01 3.35
CA VAL A 122 18.49 1.22 4.47
C VAL A 122 18.64 2.62 5.04
N ASP A 123 19.86 3.17 5.08
CA ASP A 123 20.11 4.50 5.62
C ASP A 123 19.46 5.56 4.72
N ALA A 124 19.64 5.48 3.41
CA ALA A 124 18.94 6.38 2.47
C ALA A 124 17.41 6.30 2.60
N LEU A 125 16.84 5.09 2.73
CA LEU A 125 15.41 4.90 2.92
C LEU A 125 14.89 5.51 4.22
N THR A 126 15.65 5.39 5.31
CA THR A 126 15.26 5.95 6.61
C THR A 126 15.41 7.46 6.66
N ASP A 127 16.42 8.01 6.02
CA ASP A 127 16.62 9.46 5.87
C ASP A 127 15.48 10.09 5.04
N GLU A 128 15.06 9.40 3.97
CA GLU A 128 13.98 9.86 3.10
C GLU A 128 12.64 10.06 3.85
N VAL A 129 12.34 9.20 4.83
CA VAL A 129 11.15 9.31 5.67
C VAL A 129 11.39 10.12 6.96
N GLY A 130 12.57 10.68 7.16
CA GLY A 130 12.92 11.50 8.30
C GLY A 130 13.05 10.72 9.62
N LEU A 131 13.56 9.50 9.57
CA LEU A 131 13.96 8.74 10.76
C LEU A 131 15.42 9.03 11.09
N THR A 132 15.69 9.46 12.33
CA THR A 132 17.06 9.73 12.78
C THR A 132 17.78 8.45 13.19
N PRO A 133 19.13 8.43 13.15
CA PRO A 133 19.93 7.25 13.52
C PRO A 133 19.60 6.72 14.94
N GLU A 134 19.26 7.60 15.89
CA GLU A 134 18.91 7.22 17.26
C GLU A 134 17.61 6.42 17.32
N LEU A 135 16.66 6.69 16.41
CA LEU A 135 15.41 5.95 16.32
C LEU A 135 15.59 4.56 15.74
N LEU A 136 16.59 4.36 14.88
CA LEU A 136 16.78 3.10 14.15
C LEU A 136 17.10 1.92 15.07
N SER A 137 17.67 2.15 16.25
CA SER A 137 17.93 1.13 17.27
C SER A 137 16.73 0.83 18.16
N ARG A 138 15.68 1.65 18.10
CA ARG A 138 14.46 1.50 18.93
C ARG A 138 13.54 0.42 18.36
N ARG A 139 12.75 -0.17 19.27
CA ARG A 139 11.70 -1.13 18.94
C ARG A 139 10.32 -0.45 18.84
N PRO A 140 9.31 -1.09 18.23
CA PRO A 140 7.97 -0.52 18.06
C PRO A 140 7.35 0.07 19.32
N HIS A 141 7.53 -0.54 20.48
CA HIS A 141 6.98 -0.06 21.76
C HIS A 141 7.72 1.15 22.35
N GLU A 142 8.87 1.52 21.80
CA GLU A 142 9.73 2.63 22.28
C GLU A 142 9.55 3.90 21.42
N VAL A 143 8.69 3.86 20.41
CA VAL A 143 8.48 4.97 19.45
C VAL A 143 7.00 5.32 19.31
N SER A 144 6.73 6.55 18.84
CA SER A 144 5.37 6.97 18.51
C SER A 144 4.82 6.23 17.30
N ASP A 145 3.49 6.18 17.16
CA ASP A 145 2.85 5.57 15.98
C ASP A 145 3.26 6.29 14.69
N GLY A 146 3.46 7.61 14.72
CA GLY A 146 3.96 8.36 13.56
C GLY A 146 5.39 7.99 13.16
N GLN A 147 6.29 7.77 14.13
CA GLN A 147 7.65 7.28 13.86
C GLN A 147 7.62 5.86 13.29
N LEU A 148 6.78 4.98 13.85
CA LEU A 148 6.62 3.62 13.34
C LEU A 148 5.99 3.61 11.95
N GLN A 149 5.03 4.51 11.67
CA GLN A 149 4.42 4.64 10.34
C GLN A 149 5.44 5.05 9.27
N ARG A 150 6.37 5.95 9.61
CA ARG A 150 7.50 6.30 8.74
C ARG A 150 8.37 5.08 8.43
N ALA A 151 8.69 4.25 9.42
CA ALA A 151 9.42 3.01 9.22
C ALA A 151 8.64 2.02 8.34
N CYS A 152 7.32 1.91 8.51
CA CYS A 152 6.46 1.08 7.67
C CYS A 152 6.42 1.57 6.21
N LEU A 153 6.43 2.89 5.98
CA LEU A 153 6.53 3.44 4.63
C LEU A 153 7.90 3.13 4.01
N ALA A 154 9.02 3.39 4.72
CA ALA A 154 10.36 3.05 4.25
C ALA A 154 10.47 1.56 3.91
N ARG A 155 9.95 0.66 4.76
CA ARG A 155 9.86 -0.78 4.49
C ARG A 155 9.09 -1.08 3.20
N ALA A 156 7.94 -0.44 3.01
CA ALA A 156 7.10 -0.67 1.83
C ALA A 156 7.79 -0.23 0.53
N LEU A 157 8.63 0.79 0.59
CA LEU A 157 9.38 1.34 -0.54
C LEU A 157 10.71 0.62 -0.80
N ALA A 158 11.21 -0.19 0.13
CA ALA A 158 12.55 -0.80 0.09
C ALA A 158 12.82 -1.62 -1.19
N LEU A 159 11.81 -2.29 -1.73
CA LEU A 159 11.91 -3.07 -2.98
C LEU A 159 11.53 -2.27 -4.23
N ARG A 160 11.30 -0.95 -4.12
CA ARG A 160 10.82 -0.10 -5.22
C ARG A 160 9.59 -0.71 -5.91
N PRO A 161 8.49 -0.89 -5.19
CA PRO A 161 7.32 -1.57 -5.72
C PRO A 161 6.74 -0.80 -6.91
N ARG A 162 6.16 -1.52 -7.88
CA ARG A 162 5.42 -0.89 -8.99
C ARG A 162 4.08 -0.35 -8.55
N TYR A 163 3.50 -0.93 -7.49
CA TYR A 163 2.24 -0.47 -6.91
C TYR A 163 2.35 -0.36 -5.40
N LEU A 164 1.91 0.76 -4.87
CA LEU A 164 1.86 1.04 -3.44
C LEU A 164 0.41 1.29 -3.02
N ILE A 165 -0.07 0.56 -2.03
CA ILE A 165 -1.39 0.75 -1.44
C ILE A 165 -1.18 1.43 -0.09
N CYS A 166 -1.72 2.63 0.09
CA CYS A 166 -1.68 3.41 1.31
C CYS A 166 -3.06 3.36 1.98
N ASP A 167 -3.25 2.43 2.92
CA ASP A 167 -4.52 2.27 3.64
C ASP A 167 -4.52 3.19 4.87
N GLU A 168 -5.08 4.40 4.72
CA GLU A 168 -5.19 5.44 5.76
C GLU A 168 -3.85 5.75 6.48
N MET A 169 -2.74 5.73 5.75
CA MET A 169 -1.39 5.84 6.32
C MET A 169 -1.12 7.17 7.06
N THR A 170 -1.96 8.18 6.88
CA THR A 170 -1.78 9.52 7.45
C THR A 170 -2.76 9.82 8.59
N ALA A 171 -3.69 8.92 8.91
CA ALA A 171 -4.79 9.17 9.84
C ALA A 171 -4.36 9.55 11.28
N MET A 172 -3.14 9.17 11.68
CA MET A 172 -2.59 9.42 13.03
C MET A 172 -1.43 10.43 13.02
N LEU A 173 -1.29 11.19 11.94
CA LEU A 173 -0.17 12.11 11.75
C LEU A 173 -0.64 13.56 11.77
N ASP A 174 0.23 14.44 12.22
CA ASP A 174 0.04 15.88 12.07
C ASP A 174 0.19 16.28 10.59
N ALA A 175 -0.30 17.48 10.25
CA ALA A 175 -0.31 17.97 8.87
C ALA A 175 1.09 18.06 8.25
N SER A 176 2.11 18.44 9.05
CA SER A 176 3.49 18.58 8.56
C SER A 176 4.10 17.23 8.22
N THR A 177 3.89 16.24 9.05
CA THR A 177 4.30 14.85 8.85
C THR A 177 3.56 14.22 7.66
N THR A 178 2.24 14.44 7.58
CA THR A 178 1.42 14.01 6.43
C THR A 178 2.00 14.54 5.12
N ALA A 179 2.23 15.86 5.04
CA ALA A 179 2.80 16.49 3.84
C ALA A 179 4.21 15.95 3.51
N ALA A 180 5.02 15.62 4.51
CA ALA A 180 6.33 15.02 4.30
C ALA A 180 6.22 13.63 3.69
N LEU A 181 5.36 12.75 4.22
CA LEU A 181 5.17 11.39 3.69
C LEU A 181 4.54 11.39 2.29
N VAL A 182 3.58 12.27 2.03
CA VAL A 182 3.02 12.46 0.67
C VAL A 182 4.12 12.83 -0.32
N ARG A 183 5.03 13.75 0.02
CA ARG A 183 6.18 14.10 -0.84
C ARG A 183 7.11 12.92 -1.12
N VAL A 184 7.36 12.05 -0.13
CA VAL A 184 8.15 10.82 -0.33
C VAL A 184 7.47 9.92 -1.35
N VAL A 185 6.18 9.65 -1.19
CA VAL A 185 5.41 8.82 -2.13
C VAL A 185 5.39 9.44 -3.52
N ASP A 186 5.16 10.75 -3.64
CA ASP A 186 5.17 11.47 -4.93
C ASP A 186 6.52 11.39 -5.63
N ARG A 187 7.62 11.40 -4.90
CA ARG A 187 8.93 11.18 -5.47
C ARG A 187 9.01 9.79 -6.10
N HIS A 188 8.58 8.75 -5.41
CA HIS A 188 8.54 7.38 -5.95
C HIS A 188 7.63 7.26 -7.18
N VAL A 189 6.48 7.95 -7.19
CA VAL A 189 5.61 8.02 -8.38
C VAL A 189 6.37 8.60 -9.57
N ARG A 190 7.10 9.70 -9.39
CA ARG A 190 7.84 10.37 -10.47
C ARG A 190 9.08 9.60 -10.92
N GLU A 191 9.88 9.09 -9.98
CA GLU A 191 11.19 8.49 -10.27
C GLU A 191 11.09 7.02 -10.69
N HIS A 192 10.12 6.29 -10.14
CA HIS A 192 9.98 4.85 -10.35
C HIS A 192 8.69 4.46 -11.08
N HIS A 193 7.88 5.46 -11.50
CA HIS A 193 6.56 5.22 -12.09
C HIS A 193 5.65 4.34 -11.22
N THR A 194 5.77 4.45 -9.89
CA THR A 194 4.94 3.70 -8.96
C THR A 194 3.47 4.13 -9.09
N GLY A 195 2.56 3.19 -9.33
CA GLY A 195 1.13 3.42 -9.22
C GLY A 195 0.72 3.40 -7.75
N VAL A 196 -0.08 4.37 -7.29
CA VAL A 196 -0.47 4.49 -5.89
C VAL A 196 -1.97 4.43 -5.73
N LEU A 197 -2.46 3.58 -4.83
CA LEU A 197 -3.83 3.64 -4.32
C LEU A 197 -3.80 4.31 -2.94
N ALA A 198 -4.26 5.56 -2.88
CA ALA A 198 -4.36 6.35 -1.66
C ALA A 198 -5.77 6.23 -1.08
N ILE A 199 -5.91 5.54 0.04
CA ILE A 199 -7.17 5.40 0.77
C ILE A 199 -7.15 6.37 1.94
N SER A 200 -8.15 7.24 2.02
CA SER A 200 -8.31 8.19 3.13
C SER A 200 -9.76 8.54 3.34
N HIS A 201 -10.09 8.91 4.57
CA HIS A 201 -11.35 9.58 4.89
C HIS A 201 -11.23 11.11 4.75
N ASP A 202 -10.02 11.64 4.62
CA ASP A 202 -9.74 13.05 4.33
C ASP A 202 -9.87 13.29 2.81
N GLU A 203 -11.05 13.76 2.40
CA GLU A 203 -11.33 14.02 0.98
C GLU A 203 -10.53 15.20 0.43
N ASP A 204 -10.16 16.17 1.25
CA ASP A 204 -9.38 17.33 0.81
C ASP A 204 -7.95 16.89 0.50
N LEU A 205 -7.36 16.02 1.32
CA LEU A 205 -6.09 15.39 1.03
C LEU A 205 -6.16 14.61 -0.30
N LEU A 206 -7.20 13.80 -0.51
CA LEU A 206 -7.34 13.02 -1.74
C LEU A 206 -7.52 13.91 -2.97
N ARG A 207 -8.31 14.99 -2.89
CA ARG A 207 -8.48 15.96 -3.99
C ARG A 207 -7.19 16.68 -4.37
N TYR A 208 -6.34 16.95 -3.37
CA TYR A 208 -5.05 17.59 -3.59
C TYR A 208 -4.03 16.62 -4.19
N TRP A 209 -4.04 15.36 -3.74
CA TRP A 209 -2.98 14.40 -4.03
C TRP A 209 -3.26 13.48 -5.21
N ALA A 210 -4.49 13.01 -5.37
CA ALA A 210 -4.84 12.02 -6.38
C ALA A 210 -5.17 12.66 -7.74
N ALA A 211 -4.78 11.98 -8.82
CA ALA A 211 -5.17 12.36 -10.19
C ALA A 211 -6.70 12.25 -10.38
N HIS A 212 -7.33 11.29 -9.73
CA HIS A 212 -8.79 11.16 -9.63
C HIS A 212 -9.15 10.40 -8.36
N VAL A 213 -10.40 10.59 -7.90
CA VAL A 213 -10.92 9.94 -6.69
C VAL A 213 -12.09 9.04 -7.07
N VAL A 214 -11.99 7.77 -6.72
CA VAL A 214 -13.06 6.78 -6.82
C VAL A 214 -13.79 6.74 -5.48
N ARG A 215 -15.13 6.64 -5.51
CA ARG A 215 -15.95 6.50 -4.29
C ARG A 215 -16.49 5.09 -4.18
N LEU A 216 -16.15 4.41 -3.09
CA LEU A 216 -16.72 3.12 -2.76
C LEU A 216 -18.00 3.35 -1.95
N GLY A 217 -19.14 2.86 -2.47
CA GLY A 217 -20.41 2.85 -1.76
C GLY A 217 -20.53 1.63 -0.82
N HIS A 218 -21.59 1.59 -0.01
CA HIS A 218 -21.91 0.35 0.69
C HIS A 218 -22.42 -0.69 -0.33
N ALA A 219 -22.04 -1.96 -0.19
CA ALA A 219 -22.75 -3.06 -0.81
C ALA A 219 -24.20 -3.02 -0.30
N MET A 220 -25.15 -2.89 -1.21
CA MET A 220 -26.60 -2.92 -0.88
C MET A 220 -27.02 -4.34 -0.54
#